data_bb657cba65e955aa1fb0f73327ad55c6
#
_entry.id   bb657cba65e955aa1fb0f73327ad55c6
#
_cell.length_a   1.000
_cell.length_b   1.000
_cell.length_c   1.000
_cell.angle_alpha   90.00
_cell.angle_beta   90.00
_cell.angle_gamma   90.00
#
_symmetry.space_group_name_H-M   'P 1'
#
loop_
_entity.id
_entity.type
_entity.pdbx_description
1 polymer ?
#
loop_
_entity_poly.entity_id
_entity_poly.type
_entity_poly.pdbx_seq_one_letter_code
_entity_poly.pdbx_strand_id
1 'polypeptide(L)'
;LERQRGGLGFVGGPGETQIEADRRAIDEQLVRLRRQLAKVVKTRELHRKSRAKVPFPIVALVGYTNAGKSTLFNRLTGADVMAKDMLFATLDPTMRKVKLPTSGLEVILSDTVGFISNLPTELVAAFRATLEEVLSADLILHIRDIAHAETDAQAQDVKTILESLGIDGETPFFEVLNKVDLLEEDAQQATRTQAARSDGVFAVSALTGDGLDGLLAAIAESLQGLKKREALALGFNEGR
;
A
#
# COMPACT_ATOMS: atom_id res chain seq x y z
N LEU A 1 -8.56 4.38 -80.54
CA LEU A 1 -9.35 3.39 -79.81
C LEU A 1 -8.45 2.64 -78.82
N GLU A 2 -8.23 3.21 -77.63
CA GLU A 2 -7.71 2.41 -76.55
C GLU A 2 -8.26 2.88 -75.21
N ARG A 3 -8.94 1.98 -74.56
CA ARG A 3 -9.54 2.17 -73.26
C ARG A 3 -8.48 1.98 -72.17
N GLN A 4 -8.11 3.05 -71.46
CA GLN A 4 -7.42 2.90 -70.19
C GLN A 4 -8.42 2.58 -69.10
N ARG A 5 -8.33 1.40 -68.51
CA ARG A 5 -8.94 1.05 -67.23
C ARG A 5 -8.07 1.60 -66.10
N GLY A 6 -8.61 2.57 -65.38
CA GLY A 6 -8.01 3.04 -64.14
C GLY A 6 -8.10 1.95 -63.07
N GLY A 7 -6.94 1.52 -62.57
CA GLY A 7 -6.84 0.70 -61.38
C GLY A 7 -7.12 1.56 -60.15
N LEU A 8 -8.12 1.19 -59.38
CA LEU A 8 -8.33 1.71 -58.02
C LEU A 8 -7.17 1.28 -57.16
N GLY A 9 -6.25 2.21 -56.94
CA GLY A 9 -5.18 2.04 -55.95
C GLY A 9 -5.78 1.95 -54.56
N PHE A 10 -5.47 0.87 -53.90
CA PHE A 10 -5.75 0.64 -52.49
C PHE A 10 -4.93 1.63 -51.66
N VAL A 11 -5.59 2.67 -51.15
CA VAL A 11 -4.95 3.64 -50.26
C VAL A 11 -5.10 3.10 -48.82
N GLY A 12 -4.33 2.08 -48.50
CA GLY A 12 -4.00 1.75 -47.13
C GLY A 12 -2.76 2.54 -46.75
N GLY A 13 -2.93 3.64 -46.04
CA GLY A 13 -1.79 4.47 -45.63
C GLY A 13 -0.98 3.77 -44.54
N PRO A 14 0.34 4.08 -44.42
CA PRO A 14 1.24 3.46 -43.45
C PRO A 14 0.81 3.73 -41.98
N GLY A 15 -0.17 4.62 -41.75
CA GLY A 15 -0.69 4.90 -40.40
C GLY A 15 -1.64 3.84 -39.84
N GLU A 16 -2.42 3.13 -40.69
CA GLU A 16 -3.32 2.08 -40.19
C GLU A 16 -2.55 0.84 -39.73
N THR A 17 -1.49 0.47 -40.43
CA THR A 17 -0.63 -0.66 -40.06
C THR A 17 0.17 -0.38 -38.77
N GLN A 18 0.54 0.87 -38.51
CA GLN A 18 1.24 1.26 -37.29
C GLN A 18 0.33 1.19 -36.06
N ILE A 19 -0.89 1.69 -36.19
CA ILE A 19 -1.91 1.63 -35.12
C ILE A 19 -2.27 0.17 -34.78
N GLU A 20 -2.38 -0.68 -35.77
CA GLU A 20 -2.62 -2.13 -35.57
C GLU A 20 -1.42 -2.83 -34.91
N ALA A 21 -0.19 -2.46 -35.26
CA ALA A 21 1.03 -2.98 -34.64
C ALA A 21 1.13 -2.54 -33.16
N ASP A 22 0.86 -1.26 -32.89
CA ASP A 22 0.85 -0.71 -31.53
C ASP A 22 -0.24 -1.37 -30.67
N ARG A 23 -1.42 -1.60 -31.23
CA ARG A 23 -2.52 -2.29 -30.56
C ARG A 23 -2.17 -3.73 -30.21
N ARG A 24 -1.53 -4.47 -31.11
CA ARG A 24 -1.02 -5.84 -30.85
C ARG A 24 0.05 -5.84 -29.76
N ALA A 25 0.98 -4.89 -29.79
CA ALA A 25 2.01 -4.76 -28.77
C ALA A 25 1.41 -4.48 -27.37
N ILE A 26 0.37 -3.63 -27.28
CA ILE A 26 -0.38 -3.37 -26.07
C ILE A 26 -1.12 -4.62 -25.57
N ASP A 27 -1.79 -5.34 -26.47
CA ASP A 27 -2.50 -6.58 -26.13
C ASP A 27 -1.54 -7.68 -25.65
N GLU A 28 -0.36 -7.81 -26.26
CA GLU A 28 0.68 -8.73 -25.81
C GLU A 28 1.22 -8.36 -24.42
N GLN A 29 1.44 -7.06 -24.15
CA GLN A 29 1.84 -6.58 -22.85
C GLN A 29 0.75 -6.85 -21.79
N LEU A 30 -0.52 -6.63 -22.11
CA LEU A 30 -1.65 -6.93 -21.22
C LEU A 30 -1.72 -8.42 -20.90
N VAL A 31 -1.55 -9.30 -21.90
CA VAL A 31 -1.52 -10.75 -21.69
C VAL A 31 -0.33 -11.15 -20.80
N ARG A 32 0.85 -10.55 -21.01
CA ARG A 32 2.03 -10.80 -20.18
C ARG A 32 1.81 -10.36 -18.73
N LEU A 33 1.26 -9.16 -18.52
CA LEU A 33 0.91 -8.64 -17.20
C LEU A 33 -0.14 -9.51 -16.48
N ARG A 34 -1.18 -9.94 -17.19
CA ARG A 34 -2.20 -10.86 -16.65
C ARG A 34 -1.58 -12.21 -16.22
N ARG A 35 -0.65 -12.75 -17.00
CA ARG A 35 0.08 -13.99 -16.61
C ARG A 35 0.99 -13.79 -15.41
N GLN A 36 1.66 -12.65 -15.31
CA GLN A 36 2.48 -12.30 -14.15
C GLN A 36 1.61 -12.15 -12.90
N LEU A 37 0.48 -11.44 -12.99
CA LEU A 37 -0.50 -11.31 -11.91
C LEU A 37 -1.05 -12.67 -11.45
N ALA A 38 -1.39 -13.57 -12.39
CA ALA A 38 -1.86 -14.91 -12.03
C ALA A 38 -0.80 -15.74 -11.28
N LYS A 39 0.49 -15.59 -11.63
CA LYS A 39 1.60 -16.24 -10.89
C LYS A 39 1.73 -15.65 -9.48
N VAL A 40 1.63 -14.34 -9.35
CA VAL A 40 1.69 -13.63 -8.07
C VAL A 40 0.55 -14.10 -7.16
N VAL A 41 -0.69 -14.15 -7.66
CA VAL A 41 -1.86 -14.66 -6.90
C VAL A 41 -1.61 -16.08 -6.39
N LYS A 42 -1.12 -16.98 -7.23
CA LYS A 42 -0.84 -18.37 -6.84
C LYS A 42 0.26 -18.47 -5.78
N THR A 43 1.32 -17.69 -5.93
CA THR A 43 2.42 -17.61 -4.95
C THR A 43 1.91 -17.05 -3.61
N ARG A 44 1.01 -16.07 -3.65
CA ARG A 44 0.39 -15.47 -2.46
C ARG A 44 -0.51 -16.45 -1.70
N GLU A 45 -1.30 -17.28 -2.38
CA GLU A 45 -2.07 -18.33 -1.73
C GLU A 45 -1.18 -19.33 -0.96
N LEU A 46 -0.03 -19.68 -1.51
CA LEU A 46 0.96 -20.51 -0.83
C LEU A 46 1.55 -19.80 0.39
N HIS A 47 1.89 -18.53 0.27
CA HIS A 47 2.38 -17.71 1.38
C HIS A 47 1.32 -17.50 2.47
N ARG A 48 0.05 -17.33 2.12
CA ARG A 48 -1.07 -17.19 3.07
C ARG A 48 -1.21 -18.46 3.95
N LYS A 49 -1.11 -19.64 3.38
CA LYS A 49 -1.13 -20.92 4.13
C LYS A 49 0.08 -21.06 5.06
N SER A 50 1.22 -20.49 4.71
CA SER A 50 2.40 -20.44 5.59
C SER A 50 2.23 -19.40 6.71
N ARG A 51 1.55 -18.29 6.45
CA ARG A 51 1.39 -17.15 7.39
C ARG A 51 0.43 -17.45 8.53
N ALA A 52 -0.61 -18.25 8.33
CA ALA A 52 -1.49 -18.72 9.40
C ALA A 52 -0.72 -19.44 10.54
N LYS A 53 0.59 -19.67 10.35
CA LYS A 53 1.51 -20.29 11.33
C LYS A 53 2.53 -19.30 11.91
N VAL A 54 2.49 -18.01 11.53
CA VAL A 54 3.48 -17.02 11.98
C VAL A 54 2.99 -16.41 13.30
N PRO A 55 3.71 -16.59 14.41
CA PRO A 55 3.27 -16.14 15.75
C PRO A 55 3.50 -14.65 16.00
N PHE A 56 3.73 -13.86 14.96
CA PHE A 56 4.04 -12.44 15.05
C PHE A 56 2.91 -11.59 14.48
N PRO A 57 2.50 -10.50 15.18
CA PRO A 57 1.50 -9.59 14.65
C PRO A 57 1.97 -8.89 13.37
N ILE A 58 1.03 -8.64 12.47
CA ILE A 58 1.26 -8.04 11.16
C ILE A 58 0.85 -6.58 11.19
N VAL A 59 1.75 -5.69 10.79
CA VAL A 59 1.52 -4.26 10.62
C VAL A 59 1.59 -3.94 9.12
N ALA A 60 0.47 -3.53 8.52
CA ALA A 60 0.39 -3.20 7.10
C ALA A 60 0.54 -1.70 6.86
N LEU A 61 1.42 -1.32 5.94
CA LEU A 61 1.55 0.04 5.45
C LEU A 61 0.62 0.24 4.26
N VAL A 62 -0.35 1.13 4.37
CA VAL A 62 -1.25 1.50 3.28
C VAL A 62 -1.15 2.99 3.00
N GLY A 63 -1.54 3.43 1.82
CA GLY A 63 -1.53 4.85 1.47
C GLY A 63 -1.31 5.06 -0.02
N TYR A 64 -1.44 6.30 -0.43
CA TYR A 64 -1.32 6.69 -1.82
C TYR A 64 0.08 6.42 -2.39
N THR A 65 0.21 6.34 -3.73
CA THR A 65 1.53 6.27 -4.37
C THR A 65 2.37 7.47 -3.96
N ASN A 66 3.67 7.27 -3.77
CA ASN A 66 4.62 8.29 -3.33
C ASN A 66 4.35 8.91 -1.93
N ALA A 67 3.47 8.33 -1.11
CA ALA A 67 3.28 8.80 0.27
C ALA A 67 4.47 8.51 1.20
N GLY A 68 5.44 7.72 0.74
CA GLY A 68 6.65 7.38 1.49
C GLY A 68 6.58 6.05 2.25
N LYS A 69 5.68 5.13 1.88
CA LYS A 69 5.54 3.80 2.50
C LYS A 69 6.85 3.01 2.46
N SER A 70 7.44 2.83 1.28
CA SER A 70 8.68 2.09 1.11
C SER A 70 9.87 2.77 1.78
N THR A 71 9.90 4.10 1.85
CA THR A 71 10.91 4.85 2.61
C THR A 71 10.79 4.55 4.10
N LEU A 72 9.58 4.59 4.65
CA LEU A 72 9.32 4.25 6.04
C LEU A 72 9.66 2.78 6.32
N PHE A 73 9.26 1.88 5.44
CA PHE A 73 9.58 0.46 5.52
C PHE A 73 11.10 0.22 5.58
N ASN A 74 11.86 0.80 4.65
CA ASN A 74 13.32 0.66 4.60
C ASN A 74 13.96 1.16 5.90
N ARG A 75 13.52 2.32 6.38
CA ARG A 75 14.05 2.89 7.61
C ARG A 75 13.80 2.02 8.83
N LEU A 76 12.61 1.44 8.94
CA LEU A 76 12.24 0.61 10.09
C LEU A 76 12.83 -0.80 10.03
N THR A 77 13.08 -1.31 8.84
CA THR A 77 13.57 -2.69 8.63
C THR A 77 15.07 -2.80 8.38
N GLY A 78 15.72 -1.69 8.05
CA GLY A 78 17.10 -1.69 7.52
C GLY A 78 17.21 -2.34 6.14
N ALA A 79 16.07 -2.52 5.43
CA ALA A 79 16.05 -3.06 4.07
C ALA A 79 16.40 -1.97 3.04
N ASP A 80 16.77 -2.39 1.85
CA ASP A 80 16.99 -1.51 0.70
C ASP A 80 15.99 -1.88 -0.41
N VAL A 81 14.70 -1.72 -0.10
CA VAL A 81 13.63 -1.85 -1.11
C VAL A 81 13.63 -0.58 -1.95
N MET A 82 13.49 -0.73 -3.27
CA MET A 82 13.52 0.38 -4.21
C MET A 82 12.38 1.39 -3.91
N ALA A 83 12.73 2.44 -3.17
CA ALA A 83 11.88 3.60 -2.95
C ALA A 83 12.18 4.62 -4.06
N LYS A 84 11.40 4.61 -5.15
CA LYS A 84 11.50 5.60 -6.24
C LYS A 84 10.24 6.42 -6.30
N ASP A 85 10.38 7.67 -6.74
CA ASP A 85 9.26 8.55 -7.10
C ASP A 85 8.57 8.07 -8.39
N MET A 86 8.08 6.84 -8.37
CA MET A 86 7.40 6.19 -9.48
C MET A 86 6.06 5.64 -9.01
N LEU A 87 5.05 5.75 -9.87
CA LEU A 87 3.78 5.06 -9.68
C LEU A 87 4.03 3.56 -9.57
N PHE A 88 3.48 2.93 -8.52
CA PHE A 88 3.64 1.50 -8.25
C PHE A 88 5.10 1.05 -8.05
N ALA A 89 5.89 1.81 -7.28
CA ALA A 89 7.25 1.40 -6.91
C ALA A 89 7.30 0.01 -6.26
N THR A 90 6.26 -0.34 -5.49
CA THR A 90 6.07 -1.67 -4.91
C THR A 90 4.87 -2.35 -5.59
N LEU A 91 5.11 -3.42 -6.33
CA LEU A 91 4.08 -4.26 -6.96
C LEU A 91 3.80 -5.54 -6.16
N ASP A 92 4.82 -6.10 -5.54
CA ASP A 92 4.72 -7.25 -4.65
C ASP A 92 4.90 -6.80 -3.20
N PRO A 93 3.98 -7.14 -2.29
CA PRO A 93 4.14 -6.80 -0.89
C PRO A 93 5.43 -7.37 -0.33
N THR A 94 6.23 -6.53 0.27
CA THR A 94 7.47 -6.93 0.91
C THR A 94 7.24 -7.03 2.40
N MET A 95 7.53 -8.19 2.98
CA MET A 95 7.40 -8.43 4.42
C MET A 95 8.76 -8.57 5.08
N ARG A 96 8.92 -7.95 6.24
CA ARG A 96 10.13 -8.08 7.08
C ARG A 96 9.75 -8.13 8.55
N LYS A 97 10.48 -8.97 9.26
CA LYS A 97 10.40 -9.00 10.73
C LYS A 97 11.20 -7.83 11.30
N VAL A 98 10.57 -7.08 12.18
CA VAL A 98 11.14 -5.93 12.88
C VAL A 98 10.97 -6.14 14.38
N LYS A 99 11.99 -5.79 15.14
CA LYS A 99 11.93 -5.74 16.60
C LYS A 99 11.70 -4.29 17.02
N LEU A 100 10.57 -4.02 17.68
CA LEU A 100 10.24 -2.69 18.15
C LEU A 100 11.17 -2.28 19.30
N PRO A 101 11.84 -1.10 19.22
CA PRO A 101 12.90 -0.72 20.17
C PRO A 101 12.41 -0.64 21.61
N THR A 102 11.24 -0.06 21.82
CA THR A 102 10.71 0.24 23.17
C THR A 102 10.21 -0.99 23.93
N SER A 103 9.66 -1.98 23.22
CA SER A 103 9.01 -3.14 23.84
C SER A 103 9.73 -4.45 23.63
N GLY A 104 10.67 -4.48 22.70
CA GLY A 104 11.28 -5.72 22.24
C GLY A 104 10.33 -6.65 21.47
N LEU A 105 9.07 -6.22 21.25
CA LEU A 105 8.07 -6.98 20.51
C LEU A 105 8.53 -7.17 19.05
N GLU A 106 8.47 -8.39 18.56
CA GLU A 106 8.71 -8.71 17.17
C GLU A 106 7.40 -8.64 16.38
N VAL A 107 7.42 -7.92 15.28
CA VAL A 107 6.27 -7.72 14.38
C VAL A 107 6.68 -7.99 12.94
N ILE A 108 5.73 -8.34 12.09
CA ILE A 108 5.91 -8.36 10.63
C ILE A 108 5.43 -7.03 10.08
N LEU A 109 6.33 -6.27 9.48
CA LEU A 109 5.99 -5.07 8.73
C LEU A 109 5.78 -5.46 7.26
N SER A 110 4.65 -5.02 6.68
CA SER A 110 4.31 -5.28 5.27
C SER A 110 4.22 -3.97 4.51
N ASP A 111 5.09 -3.77 3.51
CA ASP A 111 4.96 -2.68 2.52
C ASP A 111 4.00 -3.13 1.43
N THR A 112 2.97 -2.34 1.16
CA THR A 112 1.92 -2.68 0.19
C THR A 112 1.99 -1.77 -1.03
N VAL A 113 1.25 -2.15 -2.07
CA VAL A 113 1.09 -1.34 -3.29
C VAL A 113 0.44 0.00 -2.96
N GLY A 114 0.94 1.09 -3.56
CA GLY A 114 0.34 2.41 -3.42
C GLY A 114 -0.98 2.54 -4.16
N PHE A 115 -1.94 3.21 -3.55
CA PHE A 115 -3.20 3.57 -4.18
C PHE A 115 -3.00 4.70 -5.20
N ILE A 116 -3.86 4.75 -6.21
CA ILE A 116 -3.97 5.83 -7.19
C ILE A 116 -5.44 6.22 -7.33
N SER A 117 -5.71 7.49 -7.69
CA SER A 117 -7.05 7.94 -8.05
C SER A 117 -7.52 7.25 -9.33
N ASN A 118 -8.84 7.02 -9.44
CA ASN A 118 -9.48 6.46 -10.62
C ASN A 118 -8.89 5.10 -11.06
N LEU A 119 -8.69 4.16 -10.12
CA LEU A 119 -8.27 2.81 -10.46
C LEU A 119 -9.28 2.19 -11.46
N PRO A 120 -8.84 1.77 -12.66
CA PRO A 120 -9.70 1.04 -13.56
C PRO A 120 -10.26 -0.22 -12.88
N THR A 121 -11.56 -0.51 -13.08
CA THR A 121 -12.25 -1.66 -12.46
C THR A 121 -11.55 -3.00 -12.72
N GLU A 122 -10.86 -3.14 -13.85
CA GLU A 122 -10.06 -4.32 -14.19
C GLU A 122 -8.81 -4.47 -13.30
N LEU A 123 -8.23 -3.36 -12.84
CA LEU A 123 -7.12 -3.36 -11.90
C LEU A 123 -7.57 -3.55 -10.45
N VAL A 124 -8.80 -3.18 -10.10
CA VAL A 124 -9.34 -3.38 -8.75
C VAL A 124 -9.27 -4.86 -8.34
N ALA A 125 -9.60 -5.78 -9.26
CA ALA A 125 -9.53 -7.22 -8.98
C ALA A 125 -8.08 -7.70 -8.72
N ALA A 126 -7.11 -7.16 -9.46
CA ALA A 126 -5.69 -7.44 -9.26
C ALA A 126 -5.16 -6.80 -7.96
N PHE A 127 -5.62 -5.59 -7.64
CA PHE A 127 -5.32 -4.90 -6.38
C PHE A 127 -5.95 -5.59 -5.18
N ARG A 128 -7.18 -6.10 -5.32
CA ARG A 128 -7.86 -6.84 -4.25
C ARG A 128 -7.01 -8.00 -3.74
N ALA A 129 -6.39 -8.77 -4.64
CA ALA A 129 -5.47 -9.84 -4.25
C ALA A 129 -4.22 -9.35 -3.51
N THR A 130 -3.76 -8.12 -3.76
CA THR A 130 -2.63 -7.49 -3.06
C THR A 130 -3.05 -6.93 -1.70
N LEU A 131 -4.27 -6.41 -1.63
CA LEU A 131 -4.85 -5.83 -0.43
C LEU A 131 -5.44 -6.88 0.53
N GLU A 132 -5.60 -8.14 0.11
CA GLU A 132 -5.94 -9.25 1.01
C GLU A 132 -4.93 -9.39 2.17
N GLU A 133 -3.70 -8.91 2.00
CA GLU A 133 -2.70 -8.85 3.07
C GLU A 133 -3.06 -7.81 4.14
N VAL A 134 -3.67 -6.72 3.73
CA VAL A 134 -4.16 -5.68 4.65
C VAL A 134 -5.33 -6.21 5.48
N LEU A 135 -6.19 -7.07 4.89
CA LEU A 135 -7.28 -7.75 5.60
C LEU A 135 -6.81 -8.69 6.71
N SER A 136 -5.54 -9.13 6.63
CA SER A 136 -4.94 -10.02 7.63
C SER A 136 -4.07 -9.27 8.62
N ALA A 137 -4.03 -7.94 8.58
CA ALA A 137 -3.21 -7.13 9.45
C ALA A 137 -3.85 -6.96 10.84
N ASP A 138 -3.02 -7.01 11.87
CA ASP A 138 -3.40 -6.71 13.25
C ASP A 138 -3.42 -5.21 13.52
N LEU A 139 -2.72 -4.43 12.69
CA LEU A 139 -2.67 -2.96 12.73
C LEU A 139 -2.43 -2.41 11.32
N ILE A 140 -3.16 -1.38 10.96
CA ILE A 140 -3.00 -0.67 9.69
C ILE A 140 -2.38 0.70 9.94
N LEU A 141 -1.30 1.02 9.21
CA LEU A 141 -0.69 2.35 9.17
C LEU A 141 -1.04 3.02 7.85
N HIS A 142 -1.88 4.03 7.88
CA HIS A 142 -2.24 4.83 6.72
C HIS A 142 -1.22 5.97 6.53
N ILE A 143 -0.31 5.82 5.61
CA ILE A 143 0.74 6.79 5.33
C ILE A 143 0.22 7.85 4.35
N ARG A 144 0.28 9.11 4.77
CA ARG A 144 -0.14 10.27 3.98
C ARG A 144 1.05 11.18 3.69
N ASP A 145 1.12 11.70 2.49
CA ASP A 145 2.03 12.80 2.16
C ASP A 145 1.38 14.12 2.58
N ILE A 146 1.78 14.67 3.74
CA ILE A 146 1.14 15.89 4.26
C ILE A 146 1.57 17.15 3.51
N ALA A 147 2.64 17.09 2.72
CA ALA A 147 3.09 18.19 1.87
C ALA A 147 2.35 18.24 0.52
N HIS A 148 1.57 17.20 0.19
CA HIS A 148 0.82 17.15 -1.07
C HIS A 148 -0.47 17.98 -0.98
N ALA A 149 -0.74 18.81 -2.01
CA ALA A 149 -1.91 19.69 -2.03
C ALA A 149 -3.25 18.95 -1.91
N GLU A 150 -3.33 17.71 -2.42
CA GLU A 150 -4.55 16.89 -2.41
C GLU A 150 -4.51 15.80 -1.33
N THR A 151 -3.73 15.98 -0.26
CA THR A 151 -3.54 14.97 0.78
C THR A 151 -4.85 14.47 1.39
N ASP A 152 -5.83 15.33 1.58
CA ASP A 152 -7.12 14.98 2.16
C ASP A 152 -8.01 14.18 1.18
N ALA A 153 -8.01 14.55 -0.10
CA ALA A 153 -8.71 13.81 -1.15
C ALA A 153 -8.12 12.40 -1.29
N GLN A 154 -6.79 12.31 -1.34
CA GLN A 154 -6.07 11.02 -1.37
C GLN A 154 -6.38 10.15 -0.15
N ALA A 155 -6.46 10.75 1.04
CA ALA A 155 -6.81 10.04 2.26
C ALA A 155 -8.24 9.49 2.20
N GLN A 156 -9.18 10.25 1.65
CA GLN A 156 -10.56 9.80 1.49
C GLN A 156 -10.68 8.65 0.48
N ASP A 157 -9.96 8.72 -0.65
CA ASP A 157 -9.89 7.64 -1.64
C ASP A 157 -9.40 6.34 -1.00
N VAL A 158 -8.32 6.40 -0.21
CA VAL A 158 -7.77 5.24 0.49
C VAL A 158 -8.79 4.65 1.46
N LYS A 159 -9.45 5.48 2.28
CA LYS A 159 -10.49 5.03 3.22
C LYS A 159 -11.64 4.33 2.51
N THR A 160 -12.15 4.92 1.42
CA THR A 160 -13.23 4.35 0.61
C THR A 160 -12.86 2.97 0.05
N ILE A 161 -11.61 2.80 -0.41
CA ILE A 161 -11.13 1.52 -0.91
C ILE A 161 -11.02 0.49 0.22
N LEU A 162 -10.47 0.86 1.38
CA LEU A 162 -10.36 -0.03 2.54
C LEU A 162 -11.74 -0.50 3.04
N GLU A 163 -12.72 0.40 3.11
CA GLU A 163 -14.11 0.07 3.44
C GLU A 163 -14.72 -0.89 2.40
N SER A 164 -14.48 -0.68 1.11
CA SER A 164 -14.95 -1.57 0.04
C SER A 164 -14.37 -2.98 0.11
N LEU A 165 -13.21 -3.13 0.76
CA LEU A 165 -12.56 -4.41 1.02
C LEU A 165 -13.09 -5.12 2.27
N GLY A 166 -13.96 -4.47 3.04
CA GLY A 166 -14.53 -5.01 4.27
C GLY A 166 -13.62 -4.83 5.49
N ILE A 167 -12.70 -3.86 5.44
CA ILE A 167 -11.97 -3.43 6.63
C ILE A 167 -12.94 -2.57 7.43
N ASP A 168 -13.50 -3.18 8.44
CA ASP A 168 -14.37 -2.53 9.43
C ASP A 168 -13.52 -1.85 10.51
N GLY A 169 -14.15 -1.01 11.32
CA GLY A 169 -13.48 -0.26 12.38
C GLY A 169 -12.92 -1.11 13.54
N GLU A 170 -12.92 -2.44 13.45
CA GLU A 170 -12.41 -3.33 14.49
C GLU A 170 -10.88 -3.44 14.43
N THR A 171 -10.29 -3.37 13.23
CA THR A 171 -8.82 -3.38 13.08
C THR A 171 -8.25 -2.02 13.49
N PRO A 172 -7.30 -1.96 14.44
CA PRO A 172 -6.62 -0.73 14.82
C PRO A 172 -6.04 -0.03 13.58
N PHE A 173 -6.25 1.28 13.53
CA PHE A 173 -5.90 2.10 12.37
C PHE A 173 -5.18 3.37 12.84
N PHE A 174 -3.94 3.57 12.39
CA PHE A 174 -3.18 4.77 12.67
C PHE A 174 -2.99 5.59 11.40
N GLU A 175 -3.19 6.89 11.51
CA GLU A 175 -2.92 7.85 10.45
C GLU A 175 -1.52 8.45 10.64
N VAL A 176 -0.66 8.27 9.64
CA VAL A 176 0.74 8.71 9.68
C VAL A 176 0.94 9.85 8.70
N LEU A 177 0.99 11.07 9.20
CA LEU A 177 1.23 12.29 8.44
C LEU A 177 2.73 12.39 8.15
N ASN A 178 3.14 11.81 7.02
CA ASN A 178 4.54 11.72 6.61
C ASN A 178 4.99 12.93 5.80
N LYS A 179 6.31 13.09 5.69
CA LYS A 179 6.99 14.18 4.97
C LYS A 179 6.82 15.55 5.65
N VAL A 180 6.72 15.57 6.96
CA VAL A 180 6.66 16.85 7.70
C VAL A 180 7.89 17.71 7.49
N ASP A 181 9.02 17.10 7.12
CA ASP A 181 10.27 17.77 6.77
C ASP A 181 10.17 18.67 5.52
N LEU A 182 9.15 18.48 4.68
CA LEU A 182 8.91 19.31 3.49
C LEU A 182 8.02 20.53 3.78
N LEU A 183 7.43 20.63 4.97
CA LEU A 183 6.60 21.76 5.36
C LEU A 183 7.46 22.90 5.90
N GLU A 184 6.94 24.13 5.79
CA GLU A 184 7.49 25.29 6.50
C GLU A 184 7.35 25.12 8.02
N GLU A 185 8.22 25.74 8.80
CA GLU A 185 8.35 25.53 10.25
C GLU A 185 7.04 25.71 11.02
N ASP A 186 6.29 26.77 10.72
CA ASP A 186 4.98 27.03 11.33
C ASP A 186 3.96 25.93 11.01
N ALA A 187 3.94 25.44 9.77
CA ALA A 187 3.08 24.35 9.34
C ALA A 187 3.49 23.01 9.95
N GLN A 188 4.79 22.75 10.11
CA GLN A 188 5.29 21.59 10.84
C GLN A 188 4.78 21.58 12.28
N GLN A 189 4.93 22.70 12.99
CA GLN A 189 4.48 22.83 14.39
C GLN A 189 2.97 22.69 14.51
N ALA A 190 2.21 23.27 13.61
CA ALA A 190 0.75 23.12 13.56
C ALA A 190 0.34 21.65 13.35
N THR A 191 0.97 20.97 12.39
CA THR A 191 0.72 19.53 12.10
C THR A 191 1.04 18.65 13.29
N ARG A 192 2.17 18.87 13.96
CA ARG A 192 2.54 18.12 15.18
C ARG A 192 1.56 18.36 16.32
N THR A 193 1.14 19.61 16.49
CA THR A 193 0.16 19.97 17.53
C THR A 193 -1.19 19.30 17.26
N GLN A 194 -1.62 19.27 16.02
CA GLN A 194 -2.85 18.60 15.61
C GLN A 194 -2.75 17.09 15.83
N ALA A 195 -1.67 16.46 15.40
CA ALA A 195 -1.43 15.04 15.60
C ALA A 195 -1.44 14.67 17.10
N ALA A 196 -0.78 15.45 17.94
CA ALA A 196 -0.74 15.21 19.39
C ALA A 196 -2.10 15.33 20.09
N ARG A 197 -3.09 15.97 19.48
CA ARG A 197 -4.47 16.11 20.01
C ARG A 197 -5.43 15.04 19.50
N SER A 198 -4.99 14.22 18.56
CA SER A 198 -5.83 13.22 17.90
C SER A 198 -5.29 11.83 18.18
N ASP A 199 -6.11 10.96 18.75
CA ASP A 199 -5.72 9.59 19.02
C ASP A 199 -5.43 8.84 17.70
N GLY A 200 -4.32 8.12 17.66
CA GLY A 200 -3.92 7.33 16.49
C GLY A 200 -3.40 8.15 15.31
N VAL A 201 -3.07 9.44 15.49
CA VAL A 201 -2.49 10.30 14.46
C VAL A 201 -1.05 10.65 14.83
N PHE A 202 -0.12 10.48 13.88
CA PHE A 202 1.32 10.70 14.09
C PHE A 202 1.90 11.56 12.98
N ALA A 203 2.61 12.62 13.35
CA ALA A 203 3.35 13.47 12.43
C ALA A 203 4.81 12.99 12.39
N VAL A 204 5.28 12.56 11.21
CA VAL A 204 6.61 11.93 11.06
C VAL A 204 7.33 12.41 9.80
N SER A 205 8.64 12.19 9.77
CA SER A 205 9.43 12.15 8.55
C SER A 205 10.12 10.79 8.41
N ALA A 206 9.69 10.01 7.45
CA ALA A 206 10.36 8.75 7.12
C ALA A 206 11.81 9.00 6.63
N LEU A 207 12.08 10.17 6.05
CA LEU A 207 13.41 10.52 5.55
C LEU A 207 14.38 10.89 6.69
N THR A 208 13.98 11.75 7.60
CA THR A 208 14.85 12.22 8.72
C THR A 208 14.81 11.31 9.93
N GLY A 209 13.68 10.63 10.15
CA GLY A 209 13.39 9.81 11.34
C GLY A 209 12.63 10.53 12.42
N ASP A 210 12.28 11.79 12.21
CA ASP A 210 11.56 12.60 13.17
C ASP A 210 10.17 12.03 13.44
N GLY A 211 9.73 12.01 14.70
CA GLY A 211 8.44 11.49 15.14
C GLY A 211 8.29 9.96 15.15
N LEU A 212 9.27 9.19 14.67
CA LEU A 212 9.15 7.73 14.58
C LEU A 212 9.15 7.03 15.93
N ASP A 213 9.84 7.54 16.93
CA ASP A 213 9.88 6.92 18.26
C ASP A 213 8.48 6.87 18.89
N GLY A 214 7.71 7.96 18.76
CA GLY A 214 6.33 8.02 19.20
C GLY A 214 5.41 7.04 18.47
N LEU A 215 5.55 6.95 17.15
CA LEU A 215 4.82 5.99 16.33
C LEU A 215 5.14 4.54 16.74
N LEU A 216 6.41 4.20 16.90
CA LEU A 216 6.84 2.84 17.28
C LEU A 216 6.37 2.45 18.68
N ALA A 217 6.36 3.39 19.63
CA ALA A 217 5.81 3.18 20.96
C ALA A 217 4.31 2.89 20.91
N ALA A 218 3.55 3.67 20.14
CA ALA A 218 2.11 3.48 19.99
C ALA A 218 1.77 2.15 19.26
N ILE A 219 2.53 1.74 18.26
CA ILE A 219 2.40 0.42 17.62
C ILE A 219 2.57 -0.69 18.65
N ALA A 220 3.62 -0.60 19.49
CA ALA A 220 3.87 -1.59 20.52
C ALA A 220 2.73 -1.69 21.54
N GLU A 221 2.21 -0.57 22.00
CA GLU A 221 1.11 -0.50 22.95
C GLU A 221 -0.19 -1.09 22.38
N SER A 222 -0.55 -0.72 21.16
CA SER A 222 -1.73 -1.22 20.45
C SER A 222 -1.69 -2.74 20.31
N LEU A 223 -0.56 -3.30 19.83
CA LEU A 223 -0.42 -4.73 19.62
C LEU A 223 -0.34 -5.54 20.92
N GLN A 224 0.23 -4.99 21.98
CA GLN A 224 0.20 -5.61 23.31
C GLN A 224 -1.21 -5.64 23.88
N GLY A 225 -2.00 -4.58 23.65
CA GLY A 225 -3.40 -4.51 24.02
C GLY A 225 -4.25 -5.59 23.35
N LEU A 226 -4.03 -5.84 22.05
CA LEU A 226 -4.69 -6.91 21.29
C LEU A 226 -4.38 -8.29 21.86
N LYS A 227 -3.11 -8.61 22.08
CA LYS A 227 -2.70 -9.91 22.66
C LYS A 227 -3.33 -10.15 24.04
N LYS A 228 -3.44 -9.12 24.87
CA LYS A 228 -4.12 -9.24 26.17
C LYS A 228 -5.61 -9.53 26.05
N ARG A 229 -6.30 -8.87 25.08
CA ARG A 229 -7.73 -9.13 24.82
C ARG A 229 -7.98 -10.53 24.29
N GLU A 230 -7.16 -11.00 23.37
CA GLU A 230 -7.24 -12.37 22.84
C GLU A 230 -6.99 -13.43 23.93
N ALA A 231 -5.97 -13.23 24.76
CA ALA A 231 -5.67 -14.13 25.89
C ALA A 231 -6.83 -14.19 26.89
N LEU A 232 -7.47 -13.04 27.20
CA LEU A 232 -8.66 -12.99 28.06
C LEU A 232 -9.86 -13.69 27.42
N ALA A 233 -10.08 -13.52 26.11
CA ALA A 233 -11.18 -14.18 25.39
C ALA A 233 -11.02 -15.70 25.34
N LEU A 234 -9.79 -16.20 25.17
CA LEU A 234 -9.48 -17.64 25.20
C LEU A 234 -9.62 -18.25 26.58
N GLY A 235 -9.19 -17.55 27.64
CA GLY A 235 -9.32 -17.99 29.03
C GLY A 235 -10.78 -18.06 29.52
N PHE A 236 -11.69 -17.30 28.91
CA PHE A 236 -13.15 -17.39 29.18
C PHE A 236 -13.80 -18.63 28.53
N ASN A 237 -13.20 -19.20 27.47
CA ASN A 237 -13.72 -20.37 26.79
C ASN A 237 -13.28 -21.72 27.40
N GLU A 238 -12.20 -21.73 28.17
CA GLU A 238 -11.71 -22.96 28.85
C GLU A 238 -12.39 -23.22 30.20
N GLY A 239 -13.25 -22.33 30.66
CA GLY A 239 -13.98 -22.41 31.94
C GLY A 239 -15.44 -22.85 31.84
N ARG A 240 -15.88 -23.46 30.71
CA ARG A 240 -17.24 -24.03 30.56
C ARG A 240 -17.23 -25.49 30.21
#